data_b55c49403ede9cffab7a018557418ada
#
_entry.id   b55c49403ede9cffab7a018557418ada
#
_cell.length_a   1.000
_cell.length_b   1.000
_cell.length_c   1.000
_cell.angle_alpha   90.00
_cell.angle_beta   90.00
_cell.angle_gamma   90.00
#
_symmetry.space_group_name_H-M   'P 1'
#
loop_
_entity.id
_entity.type
_entity.pdbx_description
1 polymer ?
#
loop_
_entity_poly.entity_id
_entity_poly.type
_entity_poly.pdbx_seq_one_letter_code
_entity_poly.pdbx_strand_id
1 'polypeptide(L)'
;MTHFSDGVRAGRNFANNGTASQPGVYMSPINVYDIVPVALDADGICAQQTLAAAGNALLNGALASGGTVTLDVPRNVIVDAAGAATAVLTVTGTDVYGIPMSEAITLNGATAVAGKKAFKTITRIAASIAATDFFVGTGDVFGLPIRADSRNYVQTAWGGAFVTTGTFAAADATAATTTTGDVRGTFAPADAADASKRLTLYVFVADDDTQTGLYGVTQA
;
A
#
# COMPACT_ATOMS: atom_id res chain seq x y z
N MET A 1 -12.43 39.66 5.83
CA MET A 1 -12.11 38.98 4.57
C MET A 1 -12.13 37.50 4.88
N THR A 2 -13.18 36.80 4.49
CA THR A 2 -13.29 35.37 4.74
C THR A 2 -12.13 34.70 4.02
N HIS A 3 -11.32 34.01 4.73
CA HIS A 3 -10.17 33.35 4.19
C HIS A 3 -10.65 32.36 3.14
N PHE A 4 -10.04 32.39 1.96
CA PHE A 4 -10.43 31.52 0.83
C PHE A 4 -10.41 30.04 1.25
N SER A 5 -9.58 29.70 2.20
CA SER A 5 -9.51 28.37 2.81
C SER A 5 -10.75 27.97 3.60
N ASP A 6 -11.54 28.94 4.13
CA ASP A 6 -12.77 28.62 4.85
C ASP A 6 -13.95 28.35 3.94
N GLY A 7 -13.89 28.82 2.69
CA GLY A 7 -14.88 28.58 1.67
C GLY A 7 -14.62 27.34 0.80
N VAL A 8 -13.38 26.85 0.82
CA VAL A 8 -12.94 25.72 0.00
C VAL A 8 -12.56 24.57 0.92
N ARG A 9 -13.56 23.93 1.50
CA ARG A 9 -13.36 22.67 2.22
C ARG A 9 -13.81 21.52 1.36
N ALA A 10 -13.14 20.37 1.51
CA ALA A 10 -13.56 19.13 0.88
C ALA A 10 -15.06 18.90 1.15
N GLY A 11 -15.81 18.63 0.12
CA GLY A 11 -17.24 18.34 0.20
C GLY A 11 -18.17 19.52 0.45
N ARG A 12 -17.68 20.74 0.69
CA ARG A 12 -18.56 21.89 0.81
C ARG A 12 -19.19 22.28 -0.51
N ASN A 13 -20.49 22.42 -0.51
CA ASN A 13 -21.23 23.00 -1.62
C ASN A 13 -20.90 24.50 -1.74
N PHE A 14 -20.23 24.86 -2.80
CA PHE A 14 -19.77 26.23 -3.03
C PHE A 14 -20.88 27.13 -3.61
N ALA A 15 -21.86 26.58 -4.30
CA ALA A 15 -22.90 27.33 -4.97
C ALA A 15 -24.24 27.36 -4.21
N ASN A 16 -24.40 26.51 -3.25
CA ASN A 16 -25.69 26.25 -2.62
C ASN A 16 -25.77 26.82 -1.20
N ASN A 17 -25.42 27.88 -0.91
CA ASN A 17 -25.69 28.62 0.34
C ASN A 17 -26.39 27.81 1.49
N GLY A 18 -26.22 26.51 1.53
CA GLY A 18 -26.74 25.63 2.58
C GLY A 18 -28.16 25.10 2.38
N THR A 19 -28.81 25.31 1.24
CA THR A 19 -30.14 24.74 0.98
C THR A 19 -30.04 23.39 0.31
N ALA A 20 -30.44 22.33 1.01
CA ALA A 20 -30.30 20.93 0.61
C ALA A 20 -31.05 20.52 -0.68
N SER A 21 -31.83 21.42 -1.28
CA SER A 21 -32.69 21.09 -2.43
C SER A 21 -32.15 21.53 -3.79
N GLN A 22 -30.99 22.17 -3.84
CA GLN A 22 -30.42 22.65 -5.12
C GLN A 22 -29.09 21.95 -5.46
N PRO A 23 -28.87 21.61 -6.72
CA PRO A 23 -27.57 21.09 -7.14
C PRO A 23 -26.49 22.16 -6.91
N GLY A 24 -25.42 21.76 -6.29
CA GLY A 24 -24.31 22.64 -5.98
C GLY A 24 -22.99 22.17 -6.60
N VAL A 25 -22.05 23.08 -6.68
CA VAL A 25 -20.67 22.76 -7.04
C VAL A 25 -19.90 22.48 -5.75
N TYR A 26 -19.33 21.31 -5.67
CA TYR A 26 -18.48 20.91 -4.55
C TYR A 26 -17.03 21.09 -4.96
N MET A 27 -16.25 21.71 -4.08
CA MET A 27 -14.81 21.79 -4.22
C MET A 27 -14.16 20.90 -3.17
N SER A 28 -13.37 19.96 -3.64
CA SER A 28 -12.61 19.07 -2.78
C SER A 28 -11.12 19.27 -3.03
N PRO A 29 -10.28 19.29 -1.99
CA PRO A 29 -8.83 19.28 -2.19
C PRO A 29 -8.44 18.02 -2.95
N ILE A 30 -7.54 18.21 -3.91
CA ILE A 30 -6.92 17.14 -4.67
C ILE A 30 -5.49 16.99 -4.16
N ASN A 31 -5.18 15.82 -3.65
CA ASN A 31 -3.82 15.46 -3.32
C ASN A 31 -3.20 14.72 -4.49
N VAL A 32 -2.06 15.20 -4.96
CA VAL A 32 -1.32 14.57 -6.03
C VAL A 32 -0.16 13.77 -5.44
N TYR A 33 -0.15 12.49 -5.70
CA TYR A 33 0.93 11.59 -5.32
C TYR A 33 1.61 11.07 -6.57
N ASP A 34 2.91 11.28 -6.67
CA ASP A 34 3.68 11.04 -7.88
C ASP A 34 4.92 10.22 -7.55
N ILE A 35 5.05 9.04 -8.16
CA ILE A 35 6.15 8.12 -7.93
C ILE A 35 6.61 7.47 -9.23
N VAL A 36 7.90 7.10 -9.28
CA VAL A 36 8.48 6.28 -10.35
C VAL A 36 9.04 5.01 -9.70
N PRO A 37 8.23 3.96 -9.55
CA PRO A 37 8.66 2.75 -8.86
C PRO A 37 9.64 1.95 -9.73
N VAL A 38 10.67 1.40 -9.08
CA VAL A 38 11.58 0.44 -9.73
C VAL A 38 10.84 -0.86 -10.05
N ALA A 39 11.38 -1.66 -10.97
CA ALA A 39 10.87 -2.99 -11.25
C ALA A 39 10.79 -3.82 -9.96
N LEU A 40 9.83 -4.74 -9.92
CA LEU A 40 9.77 -5.69 -8.80
C LEU A 40 11.04 -6.56 -8.78
N ASP A 41 11.43 -6.97 -7.58
CA ASP A 41 12.54 -7.87 -7.34
C ASP A 41 12.01 -9.05 -6.51
N ALA A 42 12.02 -10.25 -7.10
CA ALA A 42 11.35 -11.43 -6.55
C ALA A 42 11.97 -11.92 -5.22
N ASP A 43 13.26 -11.66 -4.99
CA ASP A 43 14.01 -12.06 -3.82
C ASP A 43 14.81 -10.90 -3.19
N GLY A 44 14.50 -9.68 -3.60
CA GLY A 44 15.21 -8.48 -3.17
C GLY A 44 15.17 -8.19 -1.68
N ILE A 45 14.21 -8.73 -0.93
CA ILE A 45 14.08 -8.59 0.53
C ILE A 45 14.81 -9.74 1.25
N CYS A 46 14.46 -10.97 0.88
CA CYS A 46 15.12 -12.18 1.37
C CYS A 46 15.49 -13.05 0.17
N ALA A 47 16.78 -13.27 -0.04
CA ALA A 47 17.24 -14.30 -0.96
C ALA A 47 16.76 -15.68 -0.50
N GLN A 48 16.68 -16.63 -1.43
CA GLN A 48 16.20 -17.98 -1.15
C GLN A 48 16.92 -18.58 0.06
N GLN A 49 16.16 -19.08 1.02
CA GLN A 49 16.67 -19.65 2.24
C GLN A 49 15.71 -20.72 2.83
N THR A 50 16.24 -21.49 3.76
CA THR A 50 15.49 -22.53 4.47
C THR A 50 15.58 -22.31 5.97
N LEU A 51 14.46 -22.37 6.66
CA LEU A 51 14.36 -22.41 8.11
C LEU A 51 13.90 -23.81 8.54
N ALA A 52 14.71 -24.48 9.36
CA ALA A 52 14.41 -25.83 9.86
C ALA A 52 13.29 -25.85 10.92
N ALA A 53 12.94 -24.70 11.49
CA ALA A 53 11.90 -24.51 12.48
C ALA A 53 11.32 -23.09 12.37
N ALA A 54 10.28 -22.80 13.16
CA ALA A 54 9.80 -21.43 13.34
C ALA A 54 10.95 -20.50 13.75
N GLY A 55 11.02 -19.32 13.15
CA GLY A 55 12.11 -18.38 13.40
C GLY A 55 12.15 -17.20 12.45
N ASN A 56 13.14 -16.34 12.64
CA ASN A 56 13.34 -15.16 11.78
C ASN A 56 14.14 -15.53 10.54
N ALA A 57 13.66 -15.07 9.41
CA ALA A 57 14.41 -15.08 8.15
C ALA A 57 15.54 -14.04 8.17
N LEU A 58 16.58 -14.29 7.42
CA LEU A 58 17.62 -13.30 7.16
C LEU A 58 17.11 -12.31 6.10
N LEU A 59 17.25 -11.02 6.39
CA LEU A 59 17.06 -9.97 5.39
C LEU A 59 18.39 -9.82 4.63
N ASN A 60 18.54 -10.56 3.54
CA ASN A 60 19.78 -10.70 2.79
C ASN A 60 19.59 -10.60 1.27
N GLY A 61 18.42 -10.16 0.82
CA GLY A 61 18.19 -9.83 -0.59
C GLY A 61 18.94 -8.58 -1.03
N ALA A 62 18.91 -8.27 -2.31
CA ALA A 62 19.65 -7.15 -2.90
C ALA A 62 19.26 -5.78 -2.34
N LEU A 63 18.04 -5.65 -1.80
CA LEU A 63 17.53 -4.41 -1.20
C LEU A 63 17.87 -4.30 0.30
N ALA A 64 18.43 -5.34 0.90
CA ALA A 64 18.72 -5.36 2.33
C ALA A 64 20.02 -4.65 2.64
N SER A 65 20.02 -3.83 3.67
CA SER A 65 21.22 -3.15 4.20
C SER A 65 21.15 -3.09 5.73
N GLY A 66 22.16 -3.60 6.40
CA GLY A 66 22.25 -3.60 7.85
C GLY A 66 21.11 -4.35 8.56
N GLY A 67 20.52 -5.37 7.93
CA GLY A 67 19.41 -6.14 8.49
C GLY A 67 18.04 -5.44 8.39
N THR A 68 17.95 -4.44 7.54
CA THR A 68 16.71 -3.70 7.24
C THR A 68 16.58 -3.51 5.74
N VAL A 69 15.35 -3.46 5.23
CA VAL A 69 15.06 -3.11 3.84
C VAL A 69 14.30 -1.80 3.83
N THR A 70 14.75 -0.85 3.00
CA THR A 70 14.01 0.38 2.71
C THR A 70 13.60 0.35 1.25
N LEU A 71 12.30 0.27 1.01
CA LEU A 71 11.76 0.23 -0.34
C LEU A 71 11.79 1.62 -1.00
N ASP A 72 11.92 1.65 -2.31
CA ASP A 72 11.92 2.87 -3.13
C ASP A 72 10.65 3.69 -2.92
N VAL A 73 9.51 3.00 -2.95
CA VAL A 73 8.16 3.54 -2.71
C VAL A 73 7.42 2.60 -1.75
N PRO A 74 6.34 3.08 -1.07
CA PRO A 74 5.48 2.18 -0.30
C PRO A 74 4.84 1.15 -1.23
N ARG A 75 5.15 -0.13 -1.04
CA ARG A 75 4.67 -1.21 -1.90
C ARG A 75 4.50 -2.52 -1.14
N ASN A 76 3.71 -3.42 -1.68
CA ASN A 76 3.48 -4.71 -1.04
C ASN A 76 4.70 -5.63 -1.13
N VAL A 77 4.67 -6.64 -0.29
CA VAL A 77 5.63 -7.74 -0.26
C VAL A 77 5.02 -8.94 -0.99
N ILE A 78 5.85 -9.68 -1.72
CA ILE A 78 5.48 -10.97 -2.31
C ILE A 78 6.31 -12.05 -1.62
N VAL A 79 5.65 -13.13 -1.25
CA VAL A 79 6.31 -14.32 -0.70
C VAL A 79 6.13 -15.49 -1.67
N ASP A 80 7.19 -16.27 -1.84
CA ASP A 80 7.19 -17.43 -2.72
C ASP A 80 8.14 -18.50 -2.19
N ALA A 81 8.08 -19.70 -2.75
CA ALA A 81 9.01 -20.80 -2.44
C ALA A 81 9.25 -21.66 -3.68
N ALA A 82 10.43 -22.28 -3.75
CA ALA A 82 10.76 -23.20 -4.85
C ALA A 82 10.04 -24.57 -4.73
N GLY A 83 9.37 -24.84 -3.62
CA GLY A 83 8.72 -26.12 -3.34
C GLY A 83 7.50 -26.00 -2.44
N ALA A 84 7.02 -27.10 -1.90
CA ALA A 84 5.79 -27.20 -1.10
C ALA A 84 5.97 -26.60 0.30
N ALA A 85 5.99 -25.29 0.43
CA ALA A 85 6.02 -24.57 1.70
C ALA A 85 4.65 -23.95 2.02
N THR A 86 4.23 -24.02 3.28
CA THR A 86 2.91 -23.53 3.75
C THR A 86 3.03 -22.71 5.04
N ALA A 87 4.25 -22.29 5.41
CA ALA A 87 4.47 -21.45 6.57
C ALA A 87 3.76 -20.09 6.41
N VAL A 88 3.30 -19.54 7.52
CA VAL A 88 2.89 -18.13 7.57
C VAL A 88 4.13 -17.29 7.82
N LEU A 89 4.41 -16.38 6.91
CA LEU A 89 5.46 -15.38 7.06
C LEU A 89 4.86 -14.09 7.60
N THR A 90 5.26 -13.68 8.81
CA THR A 90 4.87 -12.40 9.39
C THR A 90 5.94 -11.37 9.04
N VAL A 91 5.61 -10.46 8.15
CA VAL A 91 6.42 -9.30 7.78
C VAL A 91 6.16 -8.19 8.78
N THR A 92 7.21 -7.57 9.31
CA THR A 92 7.13 -6.45 10.26
C THR A 92 7.97 -5.30 9.72
N GLY A 93 7.43 -4.10 9.79
CA GLY A 93 8.09 -2.91 9.29
C GLY A 93 7.33 -1.63 9.59
N THR A 94 7.43 -0.67 8.72
CA THR A 94 6.69 0.60 8.84
C THR A 94 6.08 1.00 7.52
N ASP A 95 5.04 1.80 7.59
CA ASP A 95 4.45 2.49 6.45
C ASP A 95 5.27 3.71 6.00
N VAL A 96 4.74 4.48 5.05
CA VAL A 96 5.36 5.70 4.52
C VAL A 96 5.57 6.79 5.57
N TYR A 97 4.80 6.78 6.64
CA TYR A 97 4.87 7.76 7.74
C TYR A 97 5.69 7.27 8.94
N GLY A 98 6.31 6.09 8.82
CA GLY A 98 7.08 5.47 9.89
C GLY A 98 6.23 4.81 10.97
N ILE A 99 4.92 4.63 10.73
CA ILE A 99 4.02 3.96 11.67
C ILE A 99 4.27 2.45 11.58
N PRO A 100 4.49 1.76 12.72
CA PRO A 100 4.68 0.33 12.73
C PRO A 100 3.51 -0.42 12.09
N MET A 101 3.84 -1.45 11.32
CA MET A 101 2.86 -2.31 10.69
C MET A 101 3.36 -3.74 10.55
N SER A 102 2.44 -4.69 10.47
CA SER A 102 2.76 -6.08 10.22
C SER A 102 1.71 -6.75 9.32
N GLU A 103 2.15 -7.75 8.57
CA GLU A 103 1.29 -8.56 7.71
C GLU A 103 1.69 -10.03 7.76
N ALA A 104 0.68 -10.89 7.90
CA ALA A 104 0.84 -12.34 7.88
C ALA A 104 0.44 -12.87 6.49
N ILE A 105 1.41 -13.40 5.76
CA ILE A 105 1.24 -13.92 4.41
C ILE A 105 1.56 -15.41 4.43
N THR A 106 0.63 -16.25 3.97
CA THR A 106 0.83 -17.72 3.95
C THR A 106 1.47 -18.13 2.63
N LEU A 107 2.59 -18.83 2.71
CA LEU A 107 3.21 -19.47 1.54
C LEU A 107 2.25 -20.49 0.91
N ASN A 108 2.23 -20.52 -0.42
CA ASN A 108 1.38 -21.43 -1.20
C ASN A 108 2.22 -22.30 -2.16
N GLY A 109 3.14 -23.06 -1.61
CA GLY A 109 4.08 -23.83 -2.39
C GLY A 109 4.90 -22.94 -3.33
N ALA A 110 5.05 -23.35 -4.57
CA ALA A 110 5.75 -22.61 -5.63
C ALA A 110 4.83 -21.62 -6.37
N THR A 111 3.85 -21.06 -5.66
CA THR A 111 2.95 -20.04 -6.20
C THR A 111 3.13 -18.76 -5.38
N ALA A 112 3.55 -17.72 -6.04
CA ALA A 112 3.75 -16.41 -5.42
C ALA A 112 2.46 -15.88 -4.77
N VAL A 113 2.55 -15.40 -3.54
CA VAL A 113 1.43 -14.80 -2.80
C VAL A 113 1.75 -13.35 -2.50
N ALA A 114 0.90 -12.47 -3.00
CA ALA A 114 1.03 -11.04 -2.80
C ALA A 114 0.40 -10.61 -1.48
N GLY A 115 1.14 -9.82 -0.70
CA GLY A 115 0.63 -9.10 0.45
C GLY A 115 -0.32 -7.97 0.05
N LYS A 116 -1.09 -7.48 1.01
CA LYS A 116 -2.14 -6.47 0.86
C LYS A 116 -1.72 -5.09 1.37
N LYS A 117 -0.69 -5.05 2.24
CA LYS A 117 -0.21 -3.81 2.86
C LYS A 117 1.02 -3.28 2.15
N ALA A 118 1.13 -1.96 2.11
CA ALA A 118 2.25 -1.27 1.46
C ALA A 118 3.30 -0.83 2.48
N PHE A 119 4.38 -1.58 2.57
CA PHE A 119 5.52 -1.27 3.43
C PHE A 119 6.43 -0.20 2.81
N LYS A 120 6.98 0.66 3.65
CA LYS A 120 8.11 1.55 3.29
C LYS A 120 9.43 1.00 3.81
N THR A 121 9.42 0.44 5.02
CA THR A 121 10.58 -0.28 5.57
C THR A 121 10.16 -1.65 6.04
N ILE A 122 11.09 -2.62 6.01
CA ILE A 122 10.91 -3.96 6.55
C ILE A 122 12.08 -4.23 7.49
N THR A 123 11.77 -4.60 8.72
CA THR A 123 12.76 -4.83 9.78
C THR A 123 12.85 -6.28 10.21
N ARG A 124 11.82 -7.08 9.93
CA ARG A 124 11.78 -8.49 10.30
C ARG A 124 10.80 -9.27 9.42
N ILE A 125 11.15 -10.53 9.16
CA ILE A 125 10.24 -11.54 8.64
C ILE A 125 10.39 -12.77 9.52
N ALA A 126 9.27 -13.28 10.06
CA ALA A 126 9.25 -14.45 10.93
C ALA A 126 8.37 -15.53 10.32
N ALA A 127 8.89 -16.75 10.21
CA ALA A 127 8.12 -17.93 9.79
C ALA A 127 7.49 -18.62 11.01
N SER A 128 6.23 -19.02 10.87
CA SER A 128 5.44 -19.68 11.94
C SER A 128 5.86 -21.13 12.20
N ILE A 129 6.43 -21.78 11.19
CA ILE A 129 6.94 -23.17 11.21
C ILE A 129 8.17 -23.24 10.29
N ALA A 130 8.75 -24.42 10.17
CA ALA A 130 9.77 -24.69 9.16
C ALA A 130 9.29 -24.27 7.76
N ALA A 131 10.17 -23.64 7.00
CA ALA A 131 9.90 -23.21 5.63
C ALA A 131 11.13 -23.49 4.75
N THR A 132 10.94 -24.26 3.69
CA THR A 132 12.03 -24.69 2.82
C THR A 132 12.04 -23.86 1.54
N ASP A 133 13.24 -23.44 1.14
CA ASP A 133 13.51 -22.76 -0.14
C ASP A 133 12.58 -21.61 -0.46
N PHE A 134 12.19 -20.84 0.57
CA PHE A 134 11.35 -19.65 0.40
C PHE A 134 12.21 -18.41 0.13
N PHE A 135 11.62 -17.46 -0.53
CA PHE A 135 12.20 -16.16 -0.79
C PHE A 135 11.13 -15.06 -0.70
N VAL A 136 11.56 -13.83 -0.53
CA VAL A 136 10.65 -12.70 -0.33
C VAL A 136 11.13 -11.52 -1.14
N GLY A 137 10.22 -10.97 -1.91
CA GLY A 137 10.47 -9.86 -2.79
C GLY A 137 9.43 -8.75 -2.72
N THR A 138 9.54 -7.82 -3.65
CA THR A 138 8.64 -6.68 -3.79
C THR A 138 7.58 -6.95 -4.83
N GLY A 139 6.41 -6.36 -4.67
CA GLY A 139 5.34 -6.40 -5.67
C GLY A 139 5.00 -5.01 -6.23
N ASP A 140 4.04 -4.95 -7.13
CA ASP A 140 3.58 -3.73 -7.80
C ASP A 140 2.21 -3.24 -7.29
N VAL A 141 1.92 -3.49 -6.01
CA VAL A 141 0.78 -2.88 -5.31
C VAL A 141 1.30 -1.72 -4.47
N PHE A 142 0.96 -0.51 -4.85
CA PHE A 142 1.48 0.73 -4.26
C PHE A 142 0.51 1.31 -3.24
N GLY A 143 1.05 1.72 -2.09
CA GLY A 143 0.26 2.34 -1.02
C GLY A 143 -0.18 3.75 -1.38
N LEU A 144 -1.39 4.12 -0.95
CA LEU A 144 -1.88 5.48 -1.08
C LEU A 144 -1.31 6.38 0.04
N PRO A 145 -1.07 7.67 -0.25
CA PRO A 145 -0.55 8.60 0.76
C PRO A 145 -1.61 9.01 1.77
N ILE A 146 -2.87 8.93 1.40
CA ILE A 146 -4.04 9.28 2.22
C ILE A 146 -5.13 8.23 2.02
N ARG A 147 -6.05 8.16 2.97
CA ARG A 147 -7.16 7.23 2.95
C ARG A 147 -8.09 7.46 1.75
N ALA A 148 -8.40 6.41 1.05
CA ALA A 148 -9.37 6.42 -0.05
C ALA A 148 -10.33 5.23 0.08
N ASP A 149 -11.58 5.51 0.42
CA ASP A 149 -12.62 4.49 0.65
C ASP A 149 -13.29 4.02 -0.64
N SER A 150 -13.07 4.71 -1.76
CA SER A 150 -13.69 4.37 -3.03
C SER A 150 -12.77 4.70 -4.20
N ARG A 151 -12.82 3.87 -5.23
CA ARG A 151 -12.18 4.13 -6.52
C ARG A 151 -12.61 5.47 -7.14
N ASN A 152 -13.81 5.93 -6.85
CA ASN A 152 -14.32 7.22 -7.35
C ASN A 152 -13.53 8.42 -6.82
N TYR A 153 -12.81 8.26 -5.73
CA TYR A 153 -11.95 9.30 -5.15
C TYR A 153 -10.51 9.24 -5.67
N VAL A 154 -10.19 8.31 -6.55
CA VAL A 154 -8.82 8.14 -7.05
C VAL A 154 -8.82 8.10 -8.57
N GLN A 155 -8.20 9.11 -9.17
CA GLN A 155 -7.89 9.08 -10.60
C GLN A 155 -6.41 8.74 -10.78
N THR A 156 -6.11 7.91 -11.75
CA THR A 156 -4.77 7.38 -11.95
C THR A 156 -4.22 7.73 -13.33
N ALA A 157 -2.95 8.12 -13.38
CA ALA A 157 -2.18 8.16 -14.61
C ALA A 157 -0.98 7.22 -14.50
N TRP A 158 -0.70 6.48 -15.54
CA TRP A 158 0.41 5.54 -15.62
C TRP A 158 1.18 5.75 -16.92
N GLY A 159 2.51 5.93 -16.82
CA GLY A 159 3.34 6.23 -17.98
C GLY A 159 2.96 7.52 -18.70
N GLY A 160 2.37 8.49 -18.00
CA GLY A 160 1.96 9.78 -18.54
C GLY A 160 0.57 9.81 -19.18
N ALA A 161 -0.18 8.70 -19.17
CA ALA A 161 -1.55 8.64 -19.66
C ALA A 161 -2.54 8.34 -18.55
N PHE A 162 -3.70 9.00 -18.55
CA PHE A 162 -4.79 8.61 -17.64
C PHE A 162 -5.27 7.20 -17.97
N VAL A 163 -5.40 6.38 -16.95
CA VAL A 163 -5.80 4.98 -17.09
C VAL A 163 -7.00 4.68 -16.20
N THR A 164 -7.91 3.86 -16.73
CA THR A 164 -9.02 3.27 -15.98
C THR A 164 -8.72 1.84 -15.57
N THR A 165 -7.64 1.28 -16.10
CA THR A 165 -7.14 -0.06 -15.81
C THR A 165 -6.29 -0.07 -14.53
N GLY A 166 -6.04 -1.25 -14.00
CA GLY A 166 -5.39 -1.45 -12.72
C GLY A 166 -6.39 -1.74 -11.62
N THR A 167 -5.90 -2.27 -10.51
CA THR A 167 -6.73 -2.68 -9.38
C THR A 167 -6.59 -1.68 -8.24
N PHE A 168 -7.71 -1.09 -7.85
CA PHE A 168 -7.81 -0.28 -6.65
C PHE A 168 -8.37 -1.13 -5.51
N ALA A 169 -7.67 -1.17 -4.40
CA ALA A 169 -8.16 -1.69 -3.14
C ALA A 169 -8.46 -0.52 -2.20
N ALA A 170 -9.72 -0.44 -1.78
CA ALA A 170 -10.16 0.59 -0.84
C ALA A 170 -9.44 0.47 0.50
N ALA A 171 -9.40 1.57 1.24
CA ALA A 171 -8.91 1.60 2.60
C ALA A 171 -9.61 0.53 3.46
N ASP A 172 -8.84 -0.32 4.11
CA ASP A 172 -9.37 -1.33 5.01
C ASP A 172 -9.38 -0.77 6.44
N ALA A 173 -10.53 -0.92 7.08
CA ALA A 173 -10.96 0.20 7.86
C ALA A 173 -10.86 0.13 9.36
N THR A 174 -11.53 -0.75 10.00
CA THR A 174 -12.04 -0.39 11.33
C THR A 174 -11.06 -0.70 12.45
N ALA A 175 -10.32 -1.77 12.32
CA ALA A 175 -9.23 -2.14 13.22
C ALA A 175 -8.21 -2.94 12.41
N ALA A 176 -7.05 -2.37 12.20
CA ALA A 176 -6.00 -3.04 11.46
C ALA A 176 -5.49 -4.24 12.24
N THR A 177 -5.28 -5.35 11.53
CA THR A 177 -4.68 -6.60 12.03
C THR A 177 -3.62 -7.06 11.05
N THR A 178 -2.90 -8.11 11.37
CA THR A 178 -1.90 -8.69 10.45
C THR A 178 -2.51 -9.30 9.18
N THR A 179 -3.82 -9.47 9.11
CA THR A 179 -4.53 -10.08 7.97
C THR A 179 -5.44 -9.11 7.21
N THR A 180 -5.67 -7.91 7.72
CA THR A 180 -6.40 -6.85 7.01
C THR A 180 -5.57 -6.24 5.90
N GLY A 181 -6.23 -5.48 5.02
CA GLY A 181 -5.56 -4.68 4.00
C GLY A 181 -4.90 -3.41 4.55
N ASP A 182 -4.38 -2.57 3.65
CA ASP A 182 -3.80 -1.28 4.01
C ASP A 182 -4.90 -0.30 4.46
N VAL A 183 -4.65 0.41 5.55
CA VAL A 183 -5.64 1.34 6.15
C VAL A 183 -5.90 2.57 5.30
N ARG A 184 -5.06 2.85 4.30
CA ARG A 184 -5.25 3.94 3.32
C ARG A 184 -5.73 3.46 1.98
N GLY A 185 -5.60 2.17 1.72
CA GLY A 185 -5.85 1.56 0.43
C GLY A 185 -4.61 1.49 -0.45
N THR A 186 -4.73 0.77 -1.54
CA THR A 186 -3.62 0.52 -2.47
C THR A 186 -4.08 0.59 -3.93
N PHE A 187 -3.12 0.78 -4.81
CA PHE A 187 -3.34 0.72 -6.24
C PHE A 187 -2.27 -0.16 -6.92
N ALA A 188 -2.71 -1.10 -7.75
CA ALA A 188 -1.86 -1.91 -8.61
C ALA A 188 -2.11 -1.52 -10.06
N PRO A 189 -1.10 -1.00 -10.80
CA PRO A 189 -1.22 -0.78 -12.24
C PRO A 189 -1.47 -2.07 -13.00
N ALA A 190 -2.02 -1.98 -14.22
CA ALA A 190 -2.22 -3.15 -15.07
C ALA A 190 -0.91 -3.70 -15.63
N ASP A 191 0.09 -2.85 -15.81
CA ASP A 191 1.41 -3.22 -16.30
C ASP A 191 2.43 -3.10 -15.17
N ALA A 192 3.47 -3.91 -15.22
CA ALA A 192 4.56 -3.89 -14.24
C ALA A 192 5.33 -2.56 -14.24
N ALA A 193 5.85 -2.20 -13.07
CA ALA A 193 6.82 -1.13 -12.90
C ALA A 193 8.16 -1.49 -13.55
N ASP A 194 8.86 -0.50 -14.09
CA ASP A 194 10.10 -0.70 -14.86
C ASP A 194 11.16 0.38 -14.63
N ALA A 195 11.05 1.15 -13.56
CA ALA A 195 11.88 2.31 -13.23
C ALA A 195 11.74 3.50 -14.21
N SER A 196 10.87 3.42 -15.19
CA SER A 196 10.63 4.50 -16.15
C SER A 196 9.18 5.00 -16.13
N LYS A 197 8.24 4.11 -15.87
CA LYS A 197 6.81 4.45 -15.79
C LYS A 197 6.51 5.20 -14.50
N ARG A 198 5.90 6.35 -14.67
CA ARG A 198 5.45 7.20 -13.57
C ARG A 198 4.01 6.86 -13.21
N LEU A 199 3.77 6.63 -11.93
CA LEU A 199 2.43 6.55 -11.36
C LEU A 199 2.08 7.90 -10.75
N THR A 200 1.03 8.54 -11.26
CA THR A 200 0.46 9.74 -10.65
C THR A 200 -0.95 9.43 -10.18
N LEU A 201 -1.18 9.57 -8.89
CA LEU A 201 -2.48 9.40 -8.26
C LEU A 201 -3.04 10.76 -7.87
N TYR A 202 -4.24 11.05 -8.35
CA TYR A 202 -5.02 12.21 -7.94
C TYR A 202 -6.07 11.71 -6.95
N VAL A 203 -5.87 11.99 -5.67
CA VAL A 203 -6.75 11.52 -4.61
C VAL A 203 -7.63 12.68 -4.17
N PHE A 204 -8.92 12.53 -4.40
CA PHE A 204 -9.95 13.47 -3.96
C PHE A 204 -10.33 13.14 -2.52
N VAL A 205 -10.23 14.12 -1.65
CA VAL A 205 -10.60 13.94 -0.25
C VAL A 205 -12.10 14.22 -0.11
N ALA A 206 -12.85 13.20 0.31
CA ALA A 206 -14.24 13.39 0.70
C ALA A 206 -14.30 14.16 2.04
N ASP A 207 -15.24 15.09 2.13
CA ASP A 207 -15.56 15.74 3.41
C ASP A 207 -16.56 14.84 4.15
N ASP A 208 -16.04 13.99 4.99
CA ASP A 208 -16.85 13.10 5.80
C ASP A 208 -16.37 13.20 7.26
N ASP A 209 -17.15 13.88 8.07
CA ASP A 209 -16.87 14.09 9.50
C ASP A 209 -16.90 12.77 10.30
N THR A 210 -17.39 11.69 9.71
CA THR A 210 -17.45 10.37 10.35
C THR A 210 -16.20 9.52 10.10
N GLN A 211 -15.30 9.96 9.25
CA GLN A 211 -14.12 9.23 8.83
C GLN A 211 -13.00 9.26 9.88
N THR A 212 -12.24 8.21 9.92
CA THR A 212 -11.05 8.05 10.77
C THR A 212 -9.88 8.97 10.38
N GLY A 213 -10.15 10.02 9.61
CA GLY A 213 -9.17 10.99 9.15
C GLY A 213 -8.47 10.59 7.86
N LEU A 214 -7.72 11.52 7.29
CA LEU A 214 -7.05 11.38 5.99
C LEU A 214 -6.04 10.23 5.94
N TYR A 215 -5.45 9.90 7.07
CA TYR A 215 -4.40 8.88 7.16
C TYR A 215 -4.93 7.50 7.55
N GLY A 216 -6.23 7.39 7.82
CA GLY A 216 -6.86 6.15 8.24
C GLY A 216 -6.59 5.79 9.71
N VAL A 217 -6.86 4.53 10.07
CA VAL A 217 -6.52 3.97 11.39
C VAL A 217 -5.03 3.62 11.46
N THR A 218 -4.50 3.44 12.67
CA THR A 218 -3.14 2.93 12.85
C THR A 218 -3.01 1.54 12.22
N GLN A 219 -1.92 1.29 11.51
CA GLN A 219 -1.57 -0.03 10.98
C GLN A 219 -1.31 -1.01 12.14
N ALA A 220 -1.61 -2.29 11.94
CA ALA A 220 -1.34 -3.34 12.95
C ALA A 220 -0.01 -4.00 12.67
#